data_1e511ba4b3e6fba36d38a42372957f00
#
_entry.id   1e511ba4b3e6fba36d38a42372957f00
#
_cell.length_a   1.000
_cell.length_b   1.000
_cell.length_c   1.000
_cell.angle_alpha   90.00
_cell.angle_beta   90.00
_cell.angle_gamma   90.00
#
_symmetry.space_group_name_H-M   'P 1'
#
loop_
_entity.id
_entity.type
_entity.pdbx_description
1 polymer ?
#
loop_
_entity_poly.entity_id
_entity_poly.type
_entity_poly.pdbx_seq_one_letter_code
_entity_poly.pdbx_strand_id
1 'polypeptide(L)'
;VSELVDKLFGVHDALEGASLPHAFGGAIALAYCVEEPRGTRDLDVNIFCDASDAATALAALPDGIEVADADVVAVERDGQKRLFWDGVPIDVFMNNLPLHEAVSGAVVWVQLEGRQIPVLDCASLAVFKALFGRTKDWADLEAIAVATPEDIETAVHTLAELVGEDDPAYERLVSVAASRPP
;
A
#
# COMPACT_ATOMS: atom_id res chain seq x y z
N VAL A 1 -3.98 23.04 -2.21
CA VAL A 1 -3.54 21.64 -2.40
C VAL A 1 -2.20 21.49 -1.74
N SER A 2 -1.95 20.43 -0.99
CA SER A 2 -0.64 20.19 -0.41
C SER A 2 0.31 19.63 -1.47
N GLU A 3 1.61 19.93 -1.36
CA GLU A 3 2.65 19.40 -2.27
C GLU A 3 2.56 17.86 -2.40
N LEU A 4 2.23 17.15 -1.32
CA LEU A 4 2.07 15.70 -1.32
C LEU A 4 0.90 15.25 -2.20
N VAL A 5 -0.23 15.97 -2.16
CA VAL A 5 -1.41 15.66 -2.98
C VAL A 5 -1.16 15.94 -4.46
N ASP A 6 -0.44 17.01 -4.79
CA ASP A 6 -0.03 17.29 -6.18
C ASP A 6 0.86 16.18 -6.74
N LYS A 7 1.82 15.69 -5.94
CA LYS A 7 2.68 14.57 -6.31
C LYS A 7 1.89 13.25 -6.43
N LEU A 8 0.93 13.00 -5.52
CA LEU A 8 0.05 11.84 -5.62
C LEU A 8 -0.72 11.84 -6.95
N PHE A 9 -1.32 12.98 -7.32
CA PHE A 9 -2.01 13.08 -8.61
C PHE A 9 -1.06 12.94 -9.79
N GLY A 10 0.15 13.47 -9.72
CA GLY A 10 1.17 13.30 -10.75
C GLY A 10 1.53 11.83 -10.97
N VAL A 11 1.74 11.07 -9.90
CA VAL A 11 2.00 9.61 -9.98
C VAL A 11 0.78 8.89 -10.54
N HIS A 12 -0.43 9.21 -10.07
CA HIS A 12 -1.67 8.61 -10.57
C HIS A 12 -1.84 8.84 -12.07
N ASP A 13 -1.73 10.08 -12.53
CA ASP A 13 -1.91 10.45 -13.94
C ASP A 13 -0.87 9.76 -14.86
N ALA A 14 0.37 9.65 -14.39
CA ALA A 14 1.44 9.00 -15.13
C ALA A 14 1.20 7.50 -15.30
N LEU A 15 0.84 6.80 -14.22
CA LEU A 15 0.56 5.37 -14.24
C LEU A 15 -0.73 5.05 -15.02
N GLU A 16 -1.79 5.85 -14.85
CA GLU A 16 -3.03 5.74 -15.62
C GLU A 16 -2.77 5.94 -17.12
N GLY A 17 -1.98 6.97 -17.49
CA GLY A 17 -1.60 7.25 -18.86
C GLY A 17 -0.77 6.12 -19.49
N ALA A 18 -0.01 5.39 -18.71
CA ALA A 18 0.74 4.20 -19.12
C ALA A 18 -0.11 2.91 -19.09
N SER A 19 -1.37 2.99 -18.68
CA SER A 19 -2.26 1.82 -18.49
C SER A 19 -1.69 0.80 -17.49
N LEU A 20 -0.98 1.27 -16.46
CA LEU A 20 -0.45 0.45 -15.37
C LEU A 20 -1.44 0.44 -14.21
N PRO A 21 -2.07 -0.71 -13.91
CA PRO A 21 -2.94 -0.85 -12.75
C PRO A 21 -2.15 -0.56 -11.48
N HIS A 22 -2.71 0.28 -10.60
CA HIS A 22 -2.05 0.70 -9.37
C HIS A 22 -3.04 1.07 -8.28
N ALA A 23 -2.55 1.16 -7.04
CA ALA A 23 -3.28 1.72 -5.91
C ALA A 23 -2.34 2.35 -4.89
N PHE A 24 -2.79 3.43 -4.26
CA PHE A 24 -2.07 3.99 -3.12
C PHE A 24 -2.34 3.17 -1.86
N GLY A 25 -1.28 2.93 -1.09
CA GLY A 25 -1.30 2.20 0.17
C GLY A 25 -1.02 3.10 1.37
N GLY A 26 -0.35 2.54 2.37
CA GLY A 26 0.19 3.26 3.51
C GLY A 26 -0.80 4.14 4.25
N ALA A 27 -0.40 5.37 4.57
CA ALA A 27 -1.26 6.30 5.29
C ALA A 27 -2.35 6.93 4.42
N ILE A 28 -2.20 6.95 3.10
CA ILE A 28 -3.24 7.45 2.18
C ILE A 28 -4.44 6.50 2.21
N ALA A 29 -4.23 5.19 2.03
CA ALA A 29 -5.31 4.21 2.16
C ALA A 29 -5.89 4.20 3.58
N LEU A 30 -5.03 4.29 4.62
CA LEU A 30 -5.47 4.33 6.02
C LEU A 30 -6.48 5.46 6.29
N ALA A 31 -6.33 6.61 5.62
CA ALA A 31 -7.24 7.74 5.80
C ALA A 31 -8.70 7.45 5.40
N TYR A 32 -8.94 6.37 4.67
CA TYR A 32 -10.27 5.92 4.29
C TYR A 32 -10.75 4.71 5.11
N CYS A 33 -9.89 4.19 5.99
CA CYS A 33 -10.18 3.03 6.82
C CYS A 33 -10.43 3.39 8.30
N VAL A 34 -10.06 4.59 8.74
CA VAL A 34 -10.16 5.00 10.15
C VAL A 34 -10.72 6.43 10.27
N GLU A 35 -11.36 6.74 11.40
CA GLU A 35 -11.95 8.08 11.64
C GLU A 35 -10.90 9.17 11.85
N GLU A 36 -9.77 8.82 12.51
CA GLU A 36 -8.68 9.75 12.84
C GLU A 36 -7.35 9.28 12.24
N PRO A 37 -7.13 9.49 10.93
CA PRO A 37 -5.92 9.04 10.28
C PRO A 37 -4.71 9.89 10.71
N ARG A 38 -3.57 9.23 10.86
CA ARG A 38 -2.30 9.93 11.06
C ARG A 38 -1.83 10.63 9.78
N GLY A 39 -1.12 11.74 9.93
CA GLY A 39 -0.47 12.40 8.79
C GLY A 39 0.66 11.56 8.19
N THR A 40 1.01 11.87 6.94
CA THR A 40 2.15 11.28 6.25
C THR A 40 2.95 12.34 5.49
N ARG A 41 4.20 11.98 5.12
CA ARG A 41 5.10 12.76 4.25
C ARG A 41 5.63 11.93 3.09
N ASP A 42 5.21 10.67 2.99
CA ASP A 42 5.58 9.71 1.97
C ASP A 42 4.33 9.22 1.21
N LEU A 43 4.53 8.77 0.00
CA LEU A 43 3.53 8.07 -0.81
C LEU A 43 3.93 6.60 -0.91
N ASP A 44 3.01 5.71 -0.58
CA ASP A 44 3.14 4.29 -0.83
C ASP A 44 2.28 3.97 -2.07
N VAL A 45 2.89 3.48 -3.15
CA VAL A 45 2.20 3.12 -4.39
C VAL A 45 2.48 1.67 -4.77
N ASN A 46 1.42 0.89 -4.94
CA ASN A 46 1.48 -0.47 -5.45
C ASN A 46 1.19 -0.42 -6.95
N ILE A 47 2.11 -0.91 -7.78
CA ILE A 47 1.96 -1.06 -9.22
C ILE A 47 1.75 -2.55 -9.49
N PHE A 48 0.57 -2.92 -9.99
CA PHE A 48 0.15 -4.31 -10.14
C PHE A 48 0.66 -4.92 -11.46
N CYS A 49 1.98 -5.02 -11.57
CA CYS A 49 2.67 -5.78 -12.61
C CYS A 49 3.82 -6.56 -11.98
N ASP A 50 4.30 -7.57 -12.68
CA ASP A 50 5.41 -8.42 -12.21
C ASP A 50 6.66 -7.58 -11.95
N ALA A 51 7.41 -7.90 -10.91
CA ALA A 51 8.64 -7.19 -10.57
C ALA A 51 9.71 -7.29 -11.69
N SER A 52 9.65 -8.30 -12.55
CA SER A 52 10.50 -8.39 -13.76
C SER A 52 10.22 -7.29 -14.81
N ASP A 53 9.07 -6.62 -14.73
CA ASP A 53 8.71 -5.49 -15.58
C ASP A 53 9.10 -4.12 -14.98
N ALA A 54 9.92 -4.12 -13.92
CA ALA A 54 10.30 -2.93 -13.16
C ALA A 54 10.84 -1.80 -14.03
N ALA A 55 11.66 -2.11 -15.04
CA ALA A 55 12.20 -1.09 -15.96
C ALA A 55 11.07 -0.31 -16.67
N THR A 56 10.05 -1.00 -17.16
CA THR A 56 8.90 -0.39 -17.84
C THR A 56 8.03 0.39 -16.86
N ALA A 57 7.75 -0.18 -15.69
CA ALA A 57 6.89 0.44 -14.69
C ALA A 57 7.53 1.71 -14.08
N LEU A 58 8.83 1.65 -13.75
CA LEU A 58 9.53 2.79 -13.21
C LEU A 58 9.76 3.92 -14.24
N ALA A 59 9.94 3.56 -15.53
CA ALA A 59 10.03 4.53 -16.62
C ALA A 59 8.70 5.28 -16.89
N ALA A 60 7.58 4.74 -16.42
CA ALA A 60 6.27 5.40 -16.52
C ALA A 60 6.01 6.42 -15.41
N LEU A 61 6.84 6.47 -14.37
CA LEU A 61 6.71 7.45 -13.28
C LEU A 61 7.00 8.87 -13.79
N PRO A 62 6.52 9.93 -13.10
CA PRO A 62 6.80 11.31 -13.47
C PRO A 62 8.31 11.62 -13.59
N ASP A 63 8.70 12.43 -14.58
CA ASP A 63 10.09 12.83 -14.85
C ASP A 63 10.83 13.43 -13.65
N GLY A 64 10.09 13.96 -12.65
CA GLY A 64 10.67 14.49 -11.41
C GLY A 64 11.16 13.41 -10.43
N ILE A 65 10.87 12.12 -10.70
CA ILE A 65 11.35 10.99 -9.89
C ILE A 65 12.61 10.43 -10.55
N GLU A 66 13.75 10.61 -9.89
CA GLU A 66 15.01 10.04 -10.39
C GLU A 66 15.05 8.53 -10.16
N VAL A 67 15.21 7.78 -11.26
CA VAL A 67 15.34 6.31 -11.25
C VAL A 67 16.68 5.93 -11.84
N ALA A 68 17.54 5.30 -11.05
CA ALA A 68 18.80 4.74 -11.50
C ALA A 68 18.67 3.26 -11.90
N ASP A 69 19.57 2.74 -12.72
CA ASP A 69 19.59 1.31 -13.08
C ASP A 69 19.64 0.39 -11.84
N ALA A 70 20.33 0.82 -10.78
CA ALA A 70 20.38 0.10 -9.52
C ALA A 70 19.02 0.03 -8.80
N ASP A 71 18.13 0.99 -9.03
CA ASP A 71 16.79 0.99 -8.45
C ASP A 71 15.88 -0.03 -9.17
N VAL A 72 16.03 -0.13 -10.49
CA VAL A 72 15.35 -1.17 -11.29
C VAL A 72 15.74 -2.55 -10.77
N VAL A 73 17.05 -2.82 -10.66
CA VAL A 73 17.56 -4.11 -10.14
C VAL A 73 17.06 -4.40 -8.71
N ALA A 74 16.95 -3.36 -7.87
CA ALA A 74 16.42 -3.53 -6.52
C ALA A 74 14.94 -3.93 -6.54
N VAL A 75 14.11 -3.30 -7.40
CA VAL A 75 12.69 -3.66 -7.53
C VAL A 75 12.52 -5.08 -8.11
N GLU A 76 13.30 -5.45 -9.14
CA GLU A 76 13.28 -6.80 -9.71
C GLU A 76 13.58 -7.88 -8.65
N ARG A 77 14.52 -7.59 -7.75
CA ARG A 77 14.92 -8.53 -6.71
C ARG A 77 13.98 -8.56 -5.50
N ASP A 78 13.60 -7.38 -5.00
CA ASP A 78 12.95 -7.22 -3.70
C ASP A 78 11.46 -6.86 -3.82
N GLY A 79 10.96 -6.55 -5.03
CA GLY A 79 9.59 -6.11 -5.29
C GLY A 79 9.27 -4.72 -4.75
N GLN A 80 10.26 -3.99 -4.24
CA GLN A 80 10.05 -2.69 -3.63
C GLN A 80 11.27 -1.79 -3.67
N LYS A 81 11.04 -0.46 -3.71
CA LYS A 81 12.10 0.54 -3.61
C LYS A 81 11.57 1.88 -3.15
N ARG A 82 12.33 2.58 -2.30
CA ARG A 82 12.11 3.98 -2.00
C ARG A 82 12.83 4.85 -3.03
N LEU A 83 12.05 5.67 -3.72
CA LEU A 83 12.47 6.71 -4.64
C LEU A 83 12.19 8.08 -4.03
N PHE A 84 12.60 9.15 -4.69
CA PHE A 84 12.38 10.51 -4.22
C PHE A 84 11.90 11.42 -5.35
N TRP A 85 10.95 12.29 -5.04
CA TRP A 85 10.49 13.37 -5.90
C TRP A 85 10.62 14.70 -5.14
N ASP A 86 11.63 15.52 -5.48
CA ASP A 86 11.94 16.77 -4.77
C ASP A 86 12.01 16.61 -3.24
N GLY A 87 12.63 15.54 -2.79
CA GLY A 87 12.76 15.21 -1.37
C GLY A 87 11.54 14.50 -0.73
N VAL A 88 10.43 14.36 -1.43
CA VAL A 88 9.28 13.56 -0.97
C VAL A 88 9.55 12.08 -1.27
N PRO A 89 9.52 11.19 -0.26
CA PRO A 89 9.70 9.77 -0.48
C PRO A 89 8.50 9.16 -1.22
N ILE A 90 8.79 8.35 -2.23
CA ILE A 90 7.83 7.53 -2.97
C ILE A 90 8.23 6.08 -2.80
N ASP A 91 7.49 5.33 -2.00
CA ASP A 91 7.70 3.90 -1.81
C ASP A 91 6.93 3.14 -2.88
N VAL A 92 7.64 2.54 -3.83
CA VAL A 92 7.06 1.73 -4.91
C VAL A 92 7.10 0.27 -4.52
N PHE A 93 5.97 -0.42 -4.72
CA PHE A 93 5.79 -1.86 -4.52
C PHE A 93 5.29 -2.48 -5.82
N MET A 94 5.85 -3.63 -6.21
CA MET A 94 5.45 -4.40 -7.38
C MET A 94 5.20 -5.86 -7.01
N ASN A 95 4.52 -6.60 -7.91
CA ASN A 95 4.15 -7.98 -7.65
C ASN A 95 5.38 -8.88 -7.56
N ASN A 96 5.72 -9.29 -6.35
CA ASN A 96 6.73 -10.32 -6.06
C ASN A 96 6.19 -11.39 -5.09
N LEU A 97 4.94 -11.25 -4.66
CA LEU A 97 4.25 -12.19 -3.78
C LEU A 97 2.84 -12.47 -4.32
N PRO A 98 2.27 -13.68 -4.10
CA PRO A 98 0.90 -14.00 -4.51
C PRO A 98 -0.16 -13.02 -3.98
N LEU A 99 0.10 -12.39 -2.83
CA LEU A 99 -0.76 -11.36 -2.26
C LEU A 99 -1.01 -10.19 -3.21
N HIS A 100 0.01 -9.72 -3.93
CA HIS A 100 -0.14 -8.56 -4.82
C HIS A 100 -1.14 -8.84 -5.97
N GLU A 101 -1.22 -10.06 -6.47
CA GLU A 101 -2.21 -10.44 -7.47
C GLU A 101 -3.64 -10.44 -6.91
N ALA A 102 -3.82 -10.97 -5.70
CA ALA A 102 -5.11 -10.98 -5.02
C ALA A 102 -5.61 -9.55 -4.74
N VAL A 103 -4.71 -8.68 -4.30
CA VAL A 103 -5.01 -7.29 -3.95
C VAL A 103 -5.36 -6.42 -5.16
N SER A 104 -4.82 -6.72 -6.36
CA SER A 104 -5.14 -5.95 -7.57
C SER A 104 -6.65 -5.92 -7.90
N GLY A 105 -7.40 -6.94 -7.46
CA GLY A 105 -8.86 -7.01 -7.57
C GLY A 105 -9.65 -6.33 -6.45
N ALA A 106 -8.97 -5.94 -5.36
CA ALA A 106 -9.56 -5.37 -4.15
C ALA A 106 -9.29 -3.85 -3.99
N VAL A 107 -9.04 -3.16 -5.11
CA VAL A 107 -8.82 -1.71 -5.15
C VAL A 107 -10.13 -0.96 -5.03
N VAL A 108 -10.17 0.07 -4.19
CA VAL A 108 -11.31 0.97 -3.98
C VAL A 108 -11.01 2.35 -4.55
N TRP A 109 -11.97 2.92 -5.29
CA TRP A 109 -11.87 4.28 -5.80
C TRP A 109 -12.47 5.26 -4.79
N VAL A 110 -11.68 6.22 -4.34
CA VAL A 110 -12.06 7.20 -3.33
C VAL A 110 -11.92 8.63 -3.83
N GLN A 111 -12.65 9.56 -3.21
CA GLN A 111 -12.56 10.99 -3.53
C GLN A 111 -11.44 11.66 -2.71
N LEU A 112 -10.53 12.34 -3.41
CA LEU A 112 -9.52 13.20 -2.81
C LEU A 112 -9.50 14.54 -3.55
N GLU A 113 -9.83 15.64 -2.88
CA GLU A 113 -9.84 17.00 -3.44
C GLU A 113 -10.57 17.12 -4.79
N GLY A 114 -11.70 16.42 -4.94
CA GLY A 114 -12.54 16.48 -6.15
C GLY A 114 -12.09 15.54 -7.28
N ARG A 115 -11.05 14.74 -7.08
CA ARG A 115 -10.60 13.71 -8.01
C ARG A 115 -10.79 12.32 -7.41
N GLN A 116 -10.98 11.30 -8.27
CA GLN A 116 -10.96 9.91 -7.84
C GLN A 116 -9.54 9.37 -7.93
N ILE A 117 -9.14 8.60 -6.92
CA ILE A 117 -7.88 7.88 -6.87
C ILE A 117 -8.10 6.44 -6.43
N PRO A 118 -7.31 5.48 -6.92
CA PRO A 118 -7.36 4.10 -6.45
C PRO A 118 -6.56 3.94 -5.16
N VAL A 119 -7.16 3.34 -4.14
CA VAL A 119 -6.47 2.97 -2.89
C VAL A 119 -6.66 1.50 -2.59
N LEU A 120 -5.77 0.91 -1.79
CA LEU A 120 -5.98 -0.42 -1.24
C LEU A 120 -7.23 -0.40 -0.34
N ASP A 121 -8.05 -1.44 -0.41
CA ASP A 121 -9.11 -1.63 0.57
C ASP A 121 -8.54 -1.88 1.98
N CYS A 122 -9.39 -1.78 3.00
CA CYS A 122 -8.92 -1.83 4.38
C CYS A 122 -8.41 -3.22 4.79
N ALA A 123 -9.00 -4.28 4.26
CA ALA A 123 -8.55 -5.64 4.51
C ALA A 123 -7.17 -5.90 3.93
N SER A 124 -6.94 -5.52 2.66
CA SER A 124 -5.64 -5.64 2.00
C SER A 124 -4.57 -4.79 2.66
N LEU A 125 -4.92 -3.55 3.02
CA LEU A 125 -4.02 -2.67 3.78
C LEU A 125 -3.61 -3.31 5.12
N ALA A 126 -4.56 -3.94 5.83
CA ALA A 126 -4.29 -4.62 7.08
C ALA A 126 -3.32 -5.81 6.91
N VAL A 127 -3.47 -6.61 5.84
CA VAL A 127 -2.54 -7.70 5.54
C VAL A 127 -1.13 -7.15 5.31
N PHE A 128 -0.96 -6.12 4.48
CA PHE A 128 0.36 -5.51 4.26
C PHE A 128 0.98 -4.98 5.56
N LYS A 129 0.18 -4.31 6.39
CA LYS A 129 0.66 -3.80 7.68
C LYS A 129 1.09 -4.90 8.63
N ALA A 130 0.37 -6.02 8.69
CA ALA A 130 0.74 -7.17 9.49
C ALA A 130 2.06 -7.80 9.00
N LEU A 131 2.25 -7.93 7.69
CA LEU A 131 3.48 -8.45 7.09
C LEU A 131 4.70 -7.54 7.34
N PHE A 132 4.54 -6.22 7.25
CA PHE A 132 5.61 -5.28 7.58
C PHE A 132 5.92 -5.25 9.08
N GLY A 133 4.92 -5.35 9.95
CA GLY A 133 5.03 -5.58 11.38
C GLY A 133 5.75 -4.50 12.18
N ARG A 134 5.94 -3.28 11.63
CA ARG A 134 6.56 -2.16 12.33
C ARG A 134 5.66 -1.66 13.46
N THR A 135 6.21 -1.01 14.47
CA THR A 135 5.41 -0.49 15.60
C THR A 135 4.24 0.39 15.14
N LYS A 136 4.47 1.27 14.14
CA LYS A 136 3.42 2.11 13.58
C LYS A 136 2.34 1.31 12.86
N ASP A 137 2.70 0.19 12.24
CA ASP A 137 1.75 -0.65 11.51
C ASP A 137 0.78 -1.34 12.44
N TRP A 138 1.25 -1.77 13.62
CA TRP A 138 0.39 -2.36 14.65
C TRP A 138 -0.57 -1.35 15.27
N ALA A 139 -0.15 -0.10 15.50
CA ALA A 139 -1.05 0.97 15.92
C ALA A 139 -2.12 1.28 14.86
N ASP A 140 -1.75 1.29 13.57
CA ASP A 140 -2.68 1.45 12.46
C ASP A 140 -3.68 0.27 12.40
N LEU A 141 -3.23 -0.98 12.64
CA LEU A 141 -4.09 -2.18 12.69
C LEU A 141 -5.09 -2.14 13.85
N GLU A 142 -4.69 -1.66 15.02
CA GLU A 142 -5.60 -1.44 16.13
C GLU A 142 -6.69 -0.43 15.79
N ALA A 143 -6.35 0.65 15.08
CA ALA A 143 -7.31 1.65 14.62
C ALA A 143 -8.27 1.08 13.55
N ILE A 144 -7.78 0.29 12.57
CA ILE A 144 -8.62 -0.39 11.59
C ILE A 144 -9.57 -1.38 12.29
N ALA A 145 -9.07 -2.14 13.27
CA ALA A 145 -9.88 -3.10 14.01
C ALA A 145 -11.06 -2.48 14.75
N VAL A 146 -10.94 -1.23 15.16
CA VAL A 146 -12.03 -0.46 15.79
C VAL A 146 -13.01 0.07 14.73
N ALA A 147 -12.48 0.63 13.63
CA ALA A 147 -13.28 1.33 12.62
C ALA A 147 -14.00 0.37 11.64
N THR A 148 -13.29 -0.68 11.18
CA THR A 148 -13.77 -1.65 10.21
C THR A 148 -13.44 -3.09 10.64
N PRO A 149 -14.14 -3.60 11.68
CA PRO A 149 -13.87 -4.93 12.25
C PRO A 149 -13.95 -6.08 11.23
N GLU A 150 -14.86 -6.01 10.27
CA GLU A 150 -15.03 -7.01 9.20
C GLU A 150 -13.82 -7.09 8.27
N ASP A 151 -13.13 -5.96 8.04
CA ASP A 151 -11.91 -5.95 7.24
C ASP A 151 -10.74 -6.61 7.96
N ILE A 152 -10.64 -6.44 9.28
CA ILE A 152 -9.64 -7.16 10.09
C ILE A 152 -9.91 -8.66 10.11
N GLU A 153 -11.16 -9.10 10.18
CA GLU A 153 -11.50 -10.52 10.09
C GLU A 153 -11.13 -11.11 8.73
N THR A 154 -11.39 -10.38 7.65
CA THR A 154 -10.96 -10.72 6.29
C THR A 154 -9.44 -10.80 6.20
N ALA A 155 -8.72 -9.83 6.77
CA ALA A 155 -7.27 -9.81 6.79
C ALA A 155 -6.66 -10.98 7.57
N VAL A 156 -7.26 -11.39 8.69
CA VAL A 156 -6.85 -12.59 9.46
C VAL A 156 -6.93 -13.84 8.59
N HIS A 157 -8.04 -14.04 7.87
CA HIS A 157 -8.18 -15.20 6.97
C HIS A 157 -7.17 -15.17 5.83
N THR A 158 -7.01 -14.03 5.17
CA THR A 158 -6.05 -13.87 4.08
C THR A 158 -4.62 -14.12 4.56
N LEU A 159 -4.25 -13.60 5.73
CA LEU A 159 -2.92 -13.78 6.29
C LEU A 159 -2.65 -15.25 6.65
N ALA A 160 -3.64 -15.99 7.18
CA ALA A 160 -3.53 -17.42 7.44
C ALA A 160 -3.23 -18.22 6.17
N GLU A 161 -3.87 -17.88 5.05
CA GLU A 161 -3.63 -18.52 3.75
C GLU A 161 -2.22 -18.21 3.19
N LEU A 162 -1.69 -17.02 3.46
CA LEU A 162 -0.41 -16.56 2.92
C LEU A 162 0.80 -17.10 3.69
N VAL A 163 0.75 -17.05 5.02
CA VAL A 163 1.92 -17.35 5.88
C VAL A 163 1.68 -18.51 6.83
N GLY A 164 0.44 -18.97 6.99
CA GLY A 164 0.04 -20.01 7.93
C GLY A 164 -0.28 -19.46 9.32
N GLU A 165 -1.01 -20.27 10.09
CA GLU A 165 -1.48 -19.89 11.44
C GLU A 165 -0.38 -19.87 12.51
N ASP A 166 0.76 -20.51 12.23
CA ASP A 166 1.94 -20.56 13.12
C ASP A 166 2.86 -19.32 12.93
N ASP A 167 2.54 -18.42 11.99
CA ASP A 167 3.34 -17.22 11.74
C ASP A 167 3.11 -16.15 12.81
N PRO A 168 4.17 -15.52 13.37
CA PRO A 168 4.03 -14.49 14.41
C PRO A 168 3.17 -13.28 14.00
N ALA A 169 3.15 -12.92 12.71
CA ALA A 169 2.31 -11.83 12.21
C ALA A 169 0.82 -12.21 12.28
N TYR A 170 0.48 -13.46 11.94
CA TYR A 170 -0.87 -13.99 12.08
C TYR A 170 -1.32 -14.01 13.53
N GLU A 171 -0.54 -14.64 14.45
CA GLU A 171 -0.89 -14.69 15.88
C GLU A 171 -1.14 -13.30 16.45
N ARG A 172 -0.32 -12.32 16.06
CA ARG A 172 -0.47 -10.96 16.55
C ARG A 172 -1.69 -10.26 15.95
N LEU A 173 -2.01 -10.47 14.67
CA LEU A 173 -3.20 -9.91 14.03
C LEU A 173 -4.48 -10.48 14.67
N VAL A 174 -4.51 -11.77 14.97
CA VAL A 174 -5.61 -12.42 15.74
C VAL A 174 -5.78 -11.76 17.11
N SER A 175 -4.67 -11.45 17.79
CA SER A 175 -4.71 -10.74 19.08
C SER A 175 -5.29 -9.33 18.95
N VAL A 176 -4.96 -8.60 17.90
CA VAL A 176 -5.56 -7.28 17.59
C VAL A 176 -7.05 -7.42 17.33
N ALA A 177 -7.45 -8.39 16.53
CA ALA A 177 -8.86 -8.67 16.23
C ALA A 177 -9.68 -8.99 17.48
N ALA A 178 -9.08 -9.70 18.46
CA ALA A 178 -9.74 -10.09 19.71
C ALA A 178 -9.80 -8.97 20.77
N SER A 179 -8.92 -7.96 20.67
CA SER A 179 -8.76 -6.90 21.70
C SER A 179 -9.70 -5.70 21.49
N ARG A 180 -10.65 -5.81 20.56
CA ARG A 180 -11.62 -4.74 20.25
C ARG A 180 -12.50 -4.40 21.45
N PRO A 181 -12.74 -3.13 21.77
CA PRO A 181 -13.78 -2.77 22.72
C PRO A 181 -15.15 -3.19 22.18
N PRO A 182 -16.08 -3.58 23.05
CA PRO A 182 -17.44 -4.02 22.68
C PRO A 182 -18.26 -2.89 22.04
#